data_51269c4ee78244fe4c8f506809918af8
#
_entry.id   51269c4ee78244fe4c8f506809918af8
#
_cell.length_a   1.000
_cell.length_b   1.000
_cell.length_c   1.000
_cell.angle_alpha   90.00
_cell.angle_beta   90.00
_cell.angle_gamma   90.00
#
_symmetry.space_group_name_H-M   'P 1'
#
loop_
_entity.id
_entity.type
_entity.pdbx_description
1 polymer ?
#
loop_
_entity_poly.entity_id
_entity_poly.type
_entity_poly.pdbx_seq_one_letter_code
_entity_poly.pdbx_strand_id
1 'polypeptide(L)'
;MEMKDSIYEIERKYLIRYPDMDLLNSRAEKTEITQTYLKTRDGHTARVRKRGLNGAYVYTHTQKTRISDVKRIELEREISEEEYTRLLEDADPARSVIHKERYCLTYREQMFEIDVYPFWNDRAIMEIELYNEGQEIIFPPEIQIIREVTADKRYTNSSLAKQVPYDSI
;
A
#
# COMPACT_ATOMS: atom_id res chain seq x y z
N MET A 1 24.27 9.66 10.36
CA MET A 1 22.86 9.51 9.96
C MET A 1 22.82 9.55 8.44
N GLU A 2 22.78 8.41 7.80
CA GLU A 2 22.59 8.38 6.37
C GLU A 2 21.21 8.95 6.08
N MET A 3 21.17 10.10 5.42
CA MET A 3 19.94 10.56 4.82
C MET A 3 19.60 9.53 3.74
N LYS A 4 18.57 8.74 4.00
CA LYS A 4 17.92 7.94 2.98
C LYS A 4 17.65 8.89 1.82
N ASP A 5 18.15 8.57 0.63
CA ASP A 5 17.70 9.24 -0.59
C ASP A 5 16.20 8.96 -0.69
N SER A 6 15.41 9.86 -0.08
CA SER A 6 14.01 9.64 0.28
C SER A 6 13.06 9.56 -0.90
N ILE A 7 13.58 9.71 -2.14
CA ILE A 7 12.78 9.66 -3.37
C ILE A 7 12.63 8.25 -3.94
N TYR A 8 13.51 7.33 -3.57
CA TYR A 8 13.45 5.94 -4.06
C TYR A 8 12.75 5.05 -3.04
N GLU A 9 11.79 4.29 -3.53
CA GLU A 9 11.11 3.23 -2.79
C GLU A 9 11.44 1.89 -3.42
N ILE A 10 11.92 0.95 -2.61
CA ILE A 10 12.15 -0.43 -2.99
C ILE A 10 11.23 -1.27 -2.12
N GLU A 11 10.28 -1.98 -2.72
CA GLU A 11 9.35 -2.82 -1.99
C GLU A 11 9.14 -4.16 -2.65
N ARG A 12 8.79 -5.16 -1.84
CA ARG A 12 8.28 -6.44 -2.32
C ARG A 12 6.88 -6.66 -1.77
N LYS A 13 6.07 -7.29 -2.58
CA LYS A 13 4.64 -7.47 -2.34
C LYS A 13 4.26 -8.93 -2.45
N TYR A 14 3.47 -9.37 -1.50
CA TYR A 14 3.03 -10.77 -1.40
C TYR A 14 1.53 -10.87 -1.28
N LEU A 15 0.96 -11.81 -2.01
CA LEU A 15 -0.41 -12.24 -1.79
C LEU A 15 -0.39 -13.23 -0.65
N ILE A 16 -1.19 -12.98 0.38
CA ILE A 16 -1.30 -13.83 1.56
C ILE A 16 -2.74 -14.32 1.73
N ARG A 17 -2.92 -15.43 2.44
CA ARG A 17 -4.25 -15.83 2.87
C ARG A 17 -4.78 -14.82 3.88
N TYR A 18 -6.10 -14.72 3.94
CA TYR A 18 -6.75 -13.79 4.89
C TYR A 18 -6.16 -14.02 6.29
N PRO A 19 -5.62 -12.98 6.91
CA PRO A 19 -4.85 -13.14 8.14
C PRO A 19 -5.74 -13.45 9.34
N ASP A 20 -5.12 -14.03 10.38
CA ASP A 20 -5.74 -14.14 11.69
C ASP A 20 -5.88 -12.74 12.28
N MET A 21 -7.12 -12.25 12.37
CA MET A 21 -7.40 -10.89 12.84
C MET A 21 -7.14 -10.73 14.33
N ASP A 22 -7.27 -11.78 15.13
CA ASP A 22 -6.93 -11.73 16.55
C ASP A 22 -5.43 -11.50 16.74
N LEU A 23 -4.60 -12.16 15.93
CA LEU A 23 -3.17 -11.94 15.91
C LEU A 23 -2.82 -10.51 15.50
N LEU A 24 -3.39 -10.00 14.43
CA LEU A 24 -3.13 -8.64 13.96
C LEU A 24 -3.58 -7.60 14.97
N ASN A 25 -4.76 -7.76 15.54
CA ASN A 25 -5.29 -6.82 16.54
C ASN A 25 -4.46 -6.78 17.82
N SER A 26 -3.78 -7.88 18.16
CA SER A 26 -2.93 -7.96 19.37
C SER A 26 -1.49 -7.49 19.15
N ARG A 27 -0.95 -7.57 17.92
CA ARG A 27 0.48 -7.34 17.65
C ARG A 27 0.78 -6.21 16.70
N ALA A 28 -0.17 -5.82 15.86
CA ALA A 28 0.04 -4.83 14.81
C ALA A 28 -0.63 -3.50 15.14
N GLU A 29 -0.09 -2.43 14.61
CA GLU A 29 -0.72 -1.10 14.65
C GLU A 29 -1.65 -0.95 13.45
N LYS A 30 -2.92 -0.68 13.73
CA LYS A 30 -3.95 -0.49 12.72
C LYS A 30 -4.12 0.97 12.34
N THR A 31 -4.23 1.24 11.05
CA THR A 31 -4.74 2.51 10.51
C THR A 31 -5.77 2.24 9.42
N GLU A 32 -6.72 3.16 9.28
CA GLU A 32 -7.68 3.17 8.19
C GLU A 32 -7.15 4.07 7.07
N ILE A 33 -7.24 3.59 5.83
CA ILE A 33 -6.76 4.31 4.67
C ILE A 33 -7.89 4.44 3.65
N THR A 34 -8.10 5.67 3.20
CA THR A 34 -8.92 5.99 2.03
C THR A 34 -8.01 6.66 1.02
N GLN A 35 -7.89 6.10 -0.17
CA GLN A 35 -7.05 6.68 -1.21
C GLN A 35 -7.79 6.80 -2.53
N THR A 36 -7.57 7.92 -3.21
CA THR A 36 -8.19 8.28 -4.46
C THR A 36 -7.10 8.58 -5.49
N TYR A 37 -7.16 7.90 -6.63
CA TYR A 37 -6.25 8.14 -7.74
C TYR A 37 -6.69 9.35 -8.55
N LEU A 38 -5.73 10.18 -8.89
CA LEU A 38 -5.94 11.38 -9.68
C LEU A 38 -5.62 11.12 -11.14
N LYS A 39 -6.15 11.95 -12.04
CA LYS A 39 -5.79 11.95 -13.47
C LYS A 39 -4.31 12.27 -13.60
N THR A 40 -3.60 11.48 -14.38
CA THR A 40 -2.16 11.67 -14.64
C THR A 40 -1.81 11.35 -16.08
N ARG A 41 -0.57 11.70 -16.45
CA ARG A 41 0.04 11.30 -17.72
C ARG A 41 0.51 9.85 -17.64
N ASP A 42 0.71 9.22 -18.79
CA ASP A 42 1.26 7.87 -18.90
C ASP A 42 2.59 7.72 -18.16
N GLY A 43 2.77 6.57 -17.50
CA GLY A 43 3.98 6.24 -16.74
C GLY A 43 4.05 6.81 -15.32
N HIS A 44 3.06 7.60 -14.92
CA HIS A 44 2.96 8.17 -13.58
C HIS A 44 1.67 7.76 -12.90
N THR A 45 1.71 7.62 -11.58
CA THR A 45 0.52 7.55 -10.74
C THR A 45 0.55 8.67 -9.71
N ALA A 46 -0.59 9.30 -9.49
CA ALA A 46 -0.76 10.27 -8.42
C ALA A 46 -2.00 9.91 -7.63
N ARG A 47 -1.90 10.07 -6.31
CA ARG A 47 -3.01 9.81 -5.40
C ARG A 47 -3.04 10.82 -4.28
N VAL A 48 -4.22 11.02 -3.72
CA VAL A 48 -4.41 11.63 -2.40
C VAL A 48 -4.90 10.57 -1.44
N ARG A 49 -4.43 10.66 -0.21
CA ARG A 49 -4.69 9.66 0.83
C ARG A 49 -5.09 10.34 2.13
N LYS A 50 -6.10 9.78 2.76
CA LYS A 50 -6.49 10.05 4.13
C LYS A 50 -6.14 8.82 4.96
N ARG A 51 -5.28 8.96 5.96
CA ARG A 51 -4.83 7.85 6.81
C ARG A 51 -4.90 8.23 8.28
N GLY A 52 -5.43 7.34 9.10
CA GLY A 52 -5.51 7.55 10.53
C GLY A 52 -6.45 6.58 11.22
N LEU A 53 -6.90 6.96 12.40
CA LEU A 53 -7.80 6.15 13.22
C LEU A 53 -8.62 7.07 14.13
N ASN A 54 -9.91 6.74 14.33
CA ASN A 54 -10.79 7.39 15.31
C ASN A 54 -10.84 8.93 15.19
N GLY A 55 -10.96 9.44 13.96
CA GLY A 55 -11.11 10.88 13.70
C GLY A 55 -9.81 11.67 13.63
N ALA A 56 -8.66 11.05 13.90
CA ALA A 56 -7.35 11.66 13.77
C ALA A 56 -6.68 11.20 12.47
N TYR A 57 -6.67 12.06 11.45
CA TYR A 57 -6.20 11.72 10.11
C TYR A 57 -5.10 12.65 9.62
N VAL A 58 -4.19 12.08 8.82
CA VAL A 58 -3.17 12.81 8.05
C VAL A 58 -3.51 12.64 6.57
N TYR A 59 -3.34 13.71 5.82
CA TYR A 59 -3.62 13.77 4.40
C TYR A 59 -2.32 13.91 3.63
N THR A 60 -2.14 13.09 2.59
CA THR A 60 -0.94 13.12 1.77
C THR A 60 -1.27 13.12 0.29
N HIS A 61 -0.38 13.71 -0.50
CA HIS A 61 -0.35 13.63 -1.95
C HIS A 61 0.92 12.88 -2.34
N THR A 62 0.76 11.82 -3.10
CA THR A 62 1.88 10.97 -3.54
C THR A 62 1.88 10.85 -5.05
N GLN A 63 3.06 11.07 -5.65
CA GLN A 63 3.30 10.81 -7.07
C GLN A 63 4.37 9.73 -7.17
N LYS A 64 4.10 8.69 -7.97
CA LYS A 64 5.02 7.59 -8.19
C LYS A 64 5.37 7.46 -9.66
N THR A 65 6.66 7.21 -9.93
CA THR A 65 7.17 6.87 -11.26
C THR A 65 7.89 5.55 -11.17
N ARG A 66 7.46 4.58 -11.96
CA ARG A 66 8.05 3.25 -11.97
C ARG A 66 9.41 3.27 -12.64
N ILE A 67 10.41 2.64 -11.99
CA ILE A 67 11.75 2.37 -12.55
C ILE A 67 11.84 0.90 -12.96
N SER A 68 11.46 -0.01 -12.04
CA SER A 68 11.45 -1.46 -12.26
C SER A 68 10.29 -2.09 -11.47
N ASP A 69 10.18 -3.40 -11.48
CA ASP A 69 9.13 -4.09 -10.72
C ASP A 69 9.24 -3.87 -9.21
N VAL A 70 10.46 -3.71 -8.68
CA VAL A 70 10.73 -3.53 -7.25
C VAL A 70 11.03 -2.09 -6.87
N LYS A 71 11.39 -1.22 -7.82
CA LYS A 71 11.90 0.14 -7.56
C LYS A 71 11.09 1.21 -8.26
N ARG A 72 10.79 2.29 -7.55
CA ARG A 72 10.11 3.48 -8.08
C ARG A 72 10.63 4.75 -7.43
N ILE A 73 10.40 5.87 -8.10
CA ILE A 73 10.58 7.20 -7.53
C ILE A 73 9.26 7.59 -6.89
N GLU A 74 9.30 7.96 -5.62
CA GLU A 74 8.13 8.41 -4.86
C GLU A 74 8.37 9.85 -4.38
N LEU A 75 7.41 10.72 -4.72
CA LEU A 75 7.34 12.09 -4.22
C LEU A 75 6.08 12.23 -3.38
N GLU A 76 6.25 12.31 -2.07
CA GLU A 76 5.13 12.42 -1.13
C GLU A 76 5.25 13.70 -0.31
N ARG A 77 4.11 14.38 -0.14
CA ARG A 77 4.00 15.53 0.75
C ARG A 77 2.73 15.47 1.57
N GLU A 78 2.81 15.94 2.78
CA GLU A 78 1.63 16.17 3.61
C GLU A 78 0.86 17.38 3.08
N ILE A 79 -0.46 17.27 3.05
CA ILE A 79 -1.37 18.31 2.61
C ILE A 79 -2.43 18.58 3.68
N SER A 80 -3.11 19.70 3.59
CA SER A 80 -4.24 20.01 4.45
C SER A 80 -5.49 19.21 4.04
N GLU A 81 -6.44 19.08 4.94
CA GLU A 81 -7.75 18.52 4.62
C GLU A 81 -8.46 19.32 3.50
N GLU A 82 -8.31 20.64 3.49
CA GLU A 82 -8.87 21.51 2.47
C GLU A 82 -8.26 21.22 1.08
N GLU A 83 -6.95 21.08 1.01
CA GLU A 83 -6.26 20.73 -0.23
C GLU A 83 -6.64 19.33 -0.70
N TYR A 84 -6.74 18.36 0.23
CA TYR A 84 -7.22 17.01 -0.04
C TYR A 84 -8.60 17.04 -0.70
N THR A 85 -9.55 17.76 -0.11
CA THR A 85 -10.92 17.87 -0.62
C THR A 85 -10.95 18.50 -2.01
N ARG A 86 -10.15 19.52 -2.25
CA ARG A 86 -10.05 20.18 -3.56
C ARG A 86 -9.47 19.24 -4.62
N LEU A 87 -8.42 18.47 -4.28
CA LEU A 87 -7.79 17.55 -5.21
C LEU A 87 -8.68 16.36 -5.60
N LEU A 88 -9.67 16.03 -4.78
CA LEU A 88 -10.67 15.01 -5.13
C LEU A 88 -11.47 15.36 -6.40
N GLU A 89 -11.54 16.64 -6.77
CA GLU A 89 -12.17 17.07 -8.02
C GLU A 89 -11.41 16.57 -9.27
N ASP A 90 -10.12 16.28 -9.12
CA ASP A 90 -9.27 15.72 -10.19
C ASP A 90 -9.20 14.19 -10.15
N ALA A 91 -10.12 13.54 -9.46
CA ALA A 91 -10.18 12.08 -9.37
C ALA A 91 -10.32 11.46 -10.77
N ASP A 92 -9.57 10.38 -11.01
CA ASP A 92 -9.69 9.60 -12.24
C ASP A 92 -11.02 8.81 -12.22
N PRO A 93 -11.95 9.10 -13.15
CA PRO A 93 -13.24 8.42 -13.17
C PRO A 93 -13.15 6.94 -13.53
N ALA A 94 -12.02 6.49 -14.09
CA ALA A 94 -11.78 5.08 -14.40
C ALA A 94 -11.31 4.27 -13.20
N ARG A 95 -11.08 4.89 -12.03
CA ARG A 95 -10.62 4.23 -10.83
C ARG A 95 -11.56 4.50 -9.66
N SER A 96 -11.91 3.43 -8.96
CA SER A 96 -12.68 3.53 -7.71
C SER A 96 -11.80 3.97 -6.56
N VAL A 97 -12.41 4.62 -5.57
CA VAL A 97 -11.75 4.90 -4.30
C VAL A 97 -11.37 3.59 -3.63
N ILE A 98 -10.16 3.49 -3.11
CA ILE A 98 -9.70 2.33 -2.35
C ILE A 98 -9.87 2.63 -0.86
N HIS A 99 -10.62 1.76 -0.18
CA HIS A 99 -10.70 1.71 1.27
C HIS A 99 -9.98 0.47 1.74
N LYS A 100 -9.11 0.61 2.72
CA LYS A 100 -8.40 -0.52 3.32
C LYS A 100 -8.05 -0.24 4.76
N GLU A 101 -7.83 -1.31 5.51
CA GLU A 101 -7.23 -1.27 6.84
C GLU A 101 -5.80 -1.76 6.72
N ARG A 102 -4.85 -0.96 7.19
CA ARG A 102 -3.43 -1.31 7.19
C ARG A 102 -3.00 -1.69 8.58
N TYR A 103 -2.42 -2.86 8.69
CA TYR A 103 -1.82 -3.38 9.92
C TYR A 103 -0.31 -3.40 9.74
N CYS A 104 0.39 -2.60 10.55
CA CYS A 104 1.85 -2.56 10.56
C CYS A 104 2.35 -3.53 11.62
N LEU A 105 2.91 -4.64 11.17
CA LEU A 105 3.41 -5.73 12.01
C LEU A 105 4.93 -5.71 12.01
N THR A 106 5.53 -5.49 13.16
CA THR A 106 6.98 -5.60 13.34
C THR A 106 7.34 -7.04 13.71
N TYR A 107 8.25 -7.63 12.96
CA TYR A 107 8.76 -8.96 13.19
C TYR A 107 10.26 -8.99 12.89
N ARG A 108 11.08 -9.36 13.87
CA ARG A 108 12.55 -9.39 13.77
C ARG A 108 13.13 -8.13 13.15
N GLU A 109 12.77 -6.97 13.71
CA GLU A 109 13.21 -5.64 13.27
C GLU A 109 12.78 -5.27 11.84
N GLN A 110 11.85 -6.03 11.26
CA GLN A 110 11.27 -5.76 9.94
C GLN A 110 9.83 -5.27 10.13
N MET A 111 9.45 -4.28 9.33
CA MET A 111 8.09 -3.76 9.31
C MET A 111 7.34 -4.33 8.10
N PHE A 112 6.31 -5.12 8.37
CA PHE A 112 5.39 -5.62 7.35
C PHE A 112 4.10 -4.79 7.38
N GLU A 113 3.66 -4.36 6.22
CA GLU A 113 2.40 -3.67 6.04
C GLU A 113 1.38 -4.64 5.45
N ILE A 114 0.37 -5.00 6.22
CA ILE A 114 -0.68 -5.93 5.80
C ILE A 114 -1.93 -5.12 5.53
N ASP A 115 -2.35 -5.11 4.26
CA ASP A 115 -3.53 -4.39 3.80
C ASP A 115 -4.69 -5.36 3.62
N VAL A 116 -5.74 -5.13 4.41
CA VAL A 116 -7.00 -5.86 4.36
C VAL A 116 -8.02 -5.01 3.60
N TYR A 117 -8.55 -5.56 2.53
CA TYR A 117 -9.49 -4.88 1.64
C TYR A 117 -10.91 -5.42 1.83
N PRO A 118 -11.94 -4.57 1.77
CA PRO A 118 -13.32 -5.01 1.97
C PRO A 118 -13.86 -5.90 0.84
N PHE A 119 -13.22 -5.90 -0.33
CA PHE A 119 -13.65 -6.73 -1.47
C PHE A 119 -13.10 -8.16 -1.44
N TRP A 120 -12.19 -8.52 -0.51
CA TRP A 120 -11.68 -9.87 -0.33
C TRP A 120 -11.97 -10.40 1.07
N ASN A 121 -12.36 -11.66 1.14
CA ASN A 121 -12.54 -12.39 2.39
C ASN A 121 -11.61 -13.61 2.54
N ASP A 122 -10.82 -13.92 1.50
CA ASP A 122 -9.94 -15.08 1.44
C ASP A 122 -8.46 -14.72 1.36
N ARG A 123 -8.13 -13.47 1.10
CA ARG A 123 -6.76 -12.99 0.85
C ARG A 123 -6.55 -11.56 1.33
N ALA A 124 -5.28 -11.19 1.45
CA ALA A 124 -4.83 -9.83 1.71
C ALA A 124 -3.50 -9.60 1.01
N ILE A 125 -3.01 -8.37 1.06
CA ILE A 125 -1.70 -8.00 0.50
C ILE A 125 -0.76 -7.67 1.66
N MET A 126 0.47 -8.20 1.60
CA MET A 126 1.54 -7.86 2.53
C MET A 126 2.70 -7.24 1.76
N GLU A 127 3.16 -6.10 2.22
CA GLU A 127 4.28 -5.38 1.64
C GLU A 127 5.41 -5.24 2.67
N ILE A 128 6.63 -5.22 2.18
CA ILE A 128 7.80 -4.83 2.94
C ILE A 128 8.66 -3.87 2.12
N GLU A 129 9.03 -2.75 2.72
CA GLU A 129 9.99 -1.81 2.15
C GLU A 129 11.40 -2.24 2.49
N LEU A 130 12.28 -2.26 1.50
CA LEU A 130 13.64 -2.76 1.61
C LEU A 130 14.67 -1.64 1.49
N TYR A 131 15.84 -1.81 2.11
CA TYR A 131 16.98 -0.94 1.95
C TYR A 131 17.66 -1.13 0.59
N ASN A 132 17.68 -2.38 0.08
CA ASN A 132 18.21 -2.73 -1.22
C ASN A 132 17.48 -3.97 -1.78
N GLU A 133 17.62 -4.21 -3.08
CA GLU A 133 16.90 -5.30 -3.76
C GLU A 133 17.31 -6.70 -3.30
N GLY A 134 18.52 -6.87 -2.78
CA GLY A 134 19.07 -8.16 -2.33
C GLY A 134 18.86 -8.44 -0.85
N GLN A 135 18.15 -7.59 -0.13
CA GLN A 135 17.89 -7.77 1.29
C GLN A 135 17.12 -9.06 1.56
N GLU A 136 17.61 -9.86 2.51
CA GLU A 136 16.91 -11.06 2.97
C GLU A 136 15.67 -10.67 3.79
N ILE A 137 14.57 -11.38 3.56
CA ILE A 137 13.32 -11.21 4.29
C ILE A 137 13.05 -12.44 5.13
N ILE A 138 12.82 -12.23 6.43
CA ILE A 138 12.41 -13.29 7.36
C ILE A 138 10.93 -13.09 7.64
N PHE A 139 10.10 -13.99 7.14
CA PHE A 139 8.64 -13.86 7.24
C PHE A 139 8.10 -14.29 8.59
N PRO A 140 7.07 -13.60 9.12
CA PRO A 140 6.33 -14.08 10.29
C PRO A 140 5.74 -15.46 10.02
N PRO A 141 5.99 -16.46 10.88
CA PRO A 141 5.58 -17.83 10.59
C PRO A 141 4.05 -18.04 10.60
N GLU A 142 3.32 -17.14 11.25
CA GLU A 142 1.86 -17.22 11.33
C GLU A 142 1.17 -16.69 10.06
N ILE A 143 1.90 -15.99 9.18
CA ILE A 143 1.37 -15.48 7.92
C ILE A 143 1.55 -16.53 6.83
N GLN A 144 0.46 -16.90 6.19
CA GLN A 144 0.49 -17.86 5.08
C GLN A 144 0.64 -17.13 3.74
N ILE A 145 1.84 -17.19 3.18
CA ILE A 145 2.14 -16.58 1.88
C ILE A 145 1.63 -17.50 0.78
N ILE A 146 0.85 -16.93 -0.15
CA ILE A 146 0.39 -17.63 -1.34
C ILE A 146 1.46 -17.54 -2.43
N ARG A 147 1.87 -16.32 -2.78
CA ARG A 147 2.95 -16.06 -3.74
C ARG A 147 3.41 -14.61 -3.70
N GLU A 148 4.59 -14.35 -4.23
CA GLU A 148 5.04 -12.98 -4.48
C GLU A 148 4.31 -12.40 -5.69
N VAL A 149 3.84 -11.16 -5.57
CA VAL A 149 3.11 -10.43 -6.61
C VAL A 149 3.77 -9.09 -6.97
N THR A 150 5.04 -8.92 -6.61
CA THR A 150 5.81 -7.70 -6.89
C THR A 150 5.78 -7.32 -8.38
N ALA A 151 5.90 -8.30 -9.27
CA ALA A 151 5.89 -8.11 -10.71
C ALA A 151 4.48 -8.24 -11.34
N ASP A 152 3.48 -8.62 -10.56
CA ASP A 152 2.11 -8.78 -11.03
C ASP A 152 1.35 -7.46 -10.94
N LYS A 153 1.25 -6.76 -12.05
CA LYS A 153 0.63 -5.44 -12.14
C LYS A 153 -0.83 -5.41 -11.72
N ARG A 154 -1.53 -6.55 -11.72
CA ARG A 154 -2.94 -6.63 -11.30
C ARG A 154 -3.12 -6.33 -9.81
N TYR A 155 -2.07 -6.51 -9.01
CA TYR A 155 -2.11 -6.33 -7.56
C TYR A 155 -1.54 -4.99 -7.09
N THR A 156 -1.24 -4.05 -7.97
CA THR A 156 -0.97 -2.67 -7.56
C THR A 156 -2.28 -2.02 -7.09
N ASN A 157 -2.20 -1.11 -6.12
CA ASN A 157 -3.42 -0.41 -5.66
C ASN A 157 -4.12 0.34 -6.81
N SER A 158 -3.36 0.93 -7.74
CA SER A 158 -3.96 1.62 -8.88
C SER A 158 -4.71 0.66 -9.82
N SER A 159 -4.24 -0.58 -9.96
CA SER A 159 -4.93 -1.61 -10.74
C SER A 159 -6.13 -2.17 -9.99
N LEU A 160 -6.02 -2.39 -8.68
CA LEU A 160 -7.15 -2.79 -7.83
C LEU A 160 -8.31 -1.78 -7.88
N ALA A 161 -7.98 -0.50 -8.05
CA ALA A 161 -8.97 0.56 -8.21
C ALA A 161 -9.74 0.47 -9.55
N LYS A 162 -9.20 -0.23 -10.55
CA LYS A 162 -9.87 -0.49 -11.83
C LYS A 162 -10.57 -1.83 -11.86
N GLN A 163 -9.89 -2.87 -11.46
CA GLN A 163 -10.38 -4.25 -11.51
C GLN A 163 -9.73 -5.07 -10.41
N VAL A 164 -10.57 -5.71 -9.60
CA VAL A 164 -10.12 -6.59 -8.52
C VAL A 164 -10.01 -8.03 -9.04
N PRO A 165 -8.85 -8.71 -8.88
CA PRO A 165 -8.72 -10.12 -9.20
C PRO A 165 -9.46 -10.98 -8.20
N TYR A 166 -10.17 -12.01 -8.69
CA TYR A 166 -10.86 -13.03 -7.87
C TYR A 166 -10.45 -14.45 -8.29
N ASP A 167 -9.29 -14.60 -8.89
CA ASP A 167 -8.76 -15.91 -9.25
C ASP A 167 -8.56 -16.80 -8.02
N SER A 168 -8.66 -18.10 -8.22
CA SER A 168 -8.46 -19.09 -7.16
C SER A 168 -7.06 -19.01 -6.57
N ILE A 169 -6.96 -19.20 -5.26
CA ILE A 169 -5.72 -19.18 -4.51
C ILE A 169 -5.45 -20.49 -3.79
#